data_99115ff249c32db3c42c1d6a2aa3ff0e
#
_entry.id   99115ff249c32db3c42c1d6a2aa3ff0e
#
_cell.length_a   1.000
_cell.length_b   1.000
_cell.length_c   1.000
_cell.angle_alpha   90.00
_cell.angle_beta   90.00
_cell.angle_gamma   90.00
#
_symmetry.space_group_name_H-M   'P 1'
#
loop_
_entity.id
_entity.type
_entity.pdbx_description
1 polymer ?
#
loop_
_entity_poly.entity_id
_entity_poly.type
_entity_poly.pdbx_seq_one_letter_code
_entity_poly.pdbx_strand_id
1 'polypeptide(L)'
;MDKKGIGGVLVLLFLSVFGAFFVGTVFQHQVAVQENTGTATATVQSTDIDVKTDDDGDRSYSPVVIYEYTVEGETYENENVFPGGFRRWRNSRSWAEGVIAHHKVGSEAKISYSPDDPSRAYLRNDGLPSSWIFGIAYAIVALLGAGWLIRTGIRRWRQRTLVKNTPTETAQSLSVGPSEIKGKAVTEDLEPVSAPFSDENCVVAEYEVEEYDDDDDGGGSWKTVERGVVHTPFYVDDGTGSVLVRPDDEATYDLEPEDGTTTYVDSSERGTAPVREFVEREGIGFPSDRAGKENDRRYSQNLILPGESVYVFGTASPRDDAPEGAENAERLVVGKENGEALEEPLFMVSDDEEKDLVGRRRWALWRFPVGGLFLVASFAVFLITFGPGVGVTLPAGF
;
A
#
# COMPACT_ATOMS: atom_id res chain seq x y z
N MET A 1 -4.17 -4.48 14.36
CA MET A 1 -3.56 -4.01 13.08
C MET A 1 -3.27 -5.25 12.28
N ASP A 2 -3.96 -5.44 11.18
CA ASP A 2 -3.85 -6.60 10.31
C ASP A 2 -2.40 -6.75 9.79
N LYS A 3 -1.87 -7.99 9.74
CA LYS A 3 -0.50 -8.28 9.27
C LYS A 3 -0.20 -7.66 7.90
N LYS A 4 -1.21 -7.55 7.03
CA LYS A 4 -1.11 -6.87 5.72
C LYS A 4 -0.92 -5.35 5.84
N GLY A 5 -1.47 -4.72 6.87
CA GLY A 5 -1.26 -3.30 7.15
C GLY A 5 0.14 -2.98 7.66
N ILE A 6 0.72 -3.87 8.47
CA ILE A 6 2.10 -3.73 8.99
C ILE A 6 3.11 -3.84 7.83
N GLY A 7 2.95 -4.82 6.95
CA GLY A 7 3.80 -4.98 5.77
C GLY A 7 3.82 -3.73 4.87
N GLY A 8 2.64 -3.16 4.61
CA GLY A 8 2.54 -1.91 3.84
C GLY A 8 3.26 -0.73 4.47
N VAL A 9 3.13 -0.54 5.80
CA VAL A 9 3.83 0.52 6.54
C VAL A 9 5.35 0.33 6.51
N LEU A 10 5.83 -0.90 6.66
CA LEU A 10 7.27 -1.21 6.60
C LEU A 10 7.84 -0.95 5.21
N VAL A 11 7.13 -1.32 4.14
CA VAL A 11 7.54 -1.02 2.76
C VAL A 11 7.59 0.49 2.53
N LEU A 12 6.60 1.26 3.01
CA LEU A 12 6.59 2.71 2.90
C LEU A 12 7.73 3.37 3.68
N LEU A 13 8.05 2.88 4.89
CA LEU A 13 9.18 3.35 5.68
C LEU A 13 10.51 3.05 4.98
N PHE A 14 10.69 1.84 4.47
CA PHE A 14 11.87 1.46 3.69
C PHE A 14 12.05 2.36 2.46
N LEU A 15 10.99 2.55 1.66
CA LEU A 15 11.02 3.44 0.50
C LEU A 15 11.35 4.88 0.89
N SER A 16 10.85 5.37 2.03
CA SER A 16 11.12 6.73 2.51
C SER A 16 12.59 6.92 2.91
N VAL A 17 13.15 5.98 3.66
CA VAL A 17 14.56 6.03 4.11
C VAL A 17 15.51 5.90 2.91
N PHE A 18 15.23 4.93 2.03
CA PHE A 18 16.04 4.69 0.84
C PHE A 18 15.99 5.88 -0.14
N GLY A 19 14.79 6.44 -0.33
CA GLY A 19 14.61 7.64 -1.13
C GLY A 19 15.36 8.86 -0.58
N ALA A 20 15.33 9.08 0.72
CA ALA A 20 16.04 10.19 1.37
C ALA A 20 17.56 10.10 1.15
N PHE A 21 18.15 8.89 1.14
CA PHE A 21 19.56 8.70 0.85
C PHE A 21 19.91 9.13 -0.58
N PHE A 22 19.14 8.69 -1.58
CA PHE A 22 19.38 9.08 -2.99
C PHE A 22 19.12 10.56 -3.23
N VAL A 23 18.09 11.14 -2.62
CA VAL A 23 17.82 12.57 -2.66
C VAL A 23 19.00 13.36 -2.10
N GLY A 24 19.53 12.94 -0.95
CA GLY A 24 20.68 13.58 -0.31
C GLY A 24 21.92 13.61 -1.22
N THR A 25 22.25 12.49 -1.88
CA THR A 25 23.41 12.43 -2.78
C THR A 25 23.25 13.30 -4.03
N VAL A 26 22.05 13.34 -4.63
CA VAL A 26 21.77 14.23 -5.76
C VAL A 26 21.79 15.69 -5.35
N PHE A 27 21.20 16.01 -4.19
CA PHE A 27 21.19 17.36 -3.63
C PHE A 27 22.61 17.90 -3.42
N GLN A 28 23.46 17.16 -2.72
CA GLN A 28 24.83 17.61 -2.45
C GLN A 28 25.63 17.79 -3.72
N HIS A 29 25.45 16.91 -4.71
CA HIS A 29 26.08 17.08 -6.01
C HIS A 29 25.64 18.37 -6.71
N GLN A 30 24.32 18.68 -6.72
CA GLN A 30 23.79 19.86 -7.36
C GLN A 30 24.22 21.16 -6.66
N VAL A 31 24.20 21.16 -5.33
CA VAL A 31 24.67 22.29 -4.51
C VAL A 31 26.15 22.57 -4.81
N ALA A 32 27.00 21.53 -4.82
CA ALA A 32 28.40 21.70 -5.12
C ALA A 32 28.65 22.25 -6.53
N VAL A 33 27.88 21.81 -7.53
CA VAL A 33 28.00 22.35 -8.91
C VAL A 33 27.58 23.81 -8.99
N GLN A 34 26.53 24.21 -8.25
CA GLN A 34 26.04 25.60 -8.24
C GLN A 34 26.94 26.55 -7.46
N GLU A 35 27.48 26.11 -6.33
CA GLU A 35 28.34 26.93 -5.47
C GLU A 35 29.78 27.05 -6.00
N ASN A 36 30.31 25.99 -6.65
CA ASN A 36 31.70 25.98 -7.13
C ASN A 36 31.84 26.61 -8.52
N THR A 37 31.62 27.92 -8.58
CA THR A 37 31.72 28.73 -9.83
C THR A 37 33.13 29.25 -10.09
N GLY A 38 33.98 29.29 -9.09
CA GLY A 38 35.40 29.66 -9.25
C GLY A 38 36.21 28.56 -9.96
N THR A 39 37.27 28.95 -10.66
CA THR A 39 38.18 28.00 -11.29
C THR A 39 39.63 28.35 -10.95
N ALA A 40 40.42 27.33 -10.64
CA ALA A 40 41.84 27.47 -10.39
C ALA A 40 42.64 26.33 -11.06
N THR A 41 43.92 26.49 -11.14
CA THR A 41 44.86 25.43 -11.55
C THR A 41 45.41 24.77 -10.29
N ALA A 42 45.31 23.47 -10.19
CA ALA A 42 45.82 22.66 -9.10
C ALA A 42 46.98 21.80 -9.59
N THR A 43 47.91 21.50 -8.70
CA THR A 43 48.98 20.51 -8.95
C THR A 43 48.65 19.20 -8.26
N VAL A 44 48.67 18.10 -9.01
CA VAL A 44 48.39 16.76 -8.47
C VAL A 44 49.55 16.30 -7.59
N GLN A 45 49.31 16.01 -6.35
CA GLN A 45 50.30 15.57 -5.37
C GLN A 45 50.44 14.05 -5.32
N SER A 46 49.29 13.34 -5.32
CA SER A 46 49.29 11.88 -5.34
C SER A 46 48.03 11.32 -6.00
N THR A 47 48.11 10.07 -6.43
CA THR A 47 46.96 9.32 -7.00
C THR A 47 46.94 7.92 -6.44
N ASP A 48 45.78 7.39 -6.11
CA ASP A 48 45.59 6.03 -5.62
C ASP A 48 44.18 5.51 -6.03
N ILE A 49 43.93 4.23 -5.75
CA ILE A 49 42.62 3.60 -5.94
C ILE A 49 42.22 2.92 -4.64
N ASP A 50 41.20 3.45 -4.00
CA ASP A 50 40.58 2.78 -2.87
C ASP A 50 39.78 1.57 -3.32
N VAL A 51 39.86 0.49 -2.52
CA VAL A 51 39.12 -0.76 -2.77
C VAL A 51 38.29 -1.10 -1.56
N LYS A 52 36.99 -1.35 -1.76
CA LYS A 52 36.10 -1.95 -0.78
C LYS A 52 35.73 -3.33 -1.24
N THR A 53 35.69 -4.28 -0.31
CA THR A 53 35.15 -5.63 -0.50
C THR A 53 33.91 -5.75 0.39
N ASP A 54 32.79 -6.17 -0.15
CA ASP A 54 31.58 -6.45 0.61
C ASP A 54 31.60 -7.88 1.21
N ASP A 55 30.55 -8.22 1.94
CA ASP A 55 30.43 -9.52 2.65
C ASP A 55 30.32 -10.70 1.67
N ASP A 56 29.86 -10.47 0.43
CA ASP A 56 29.77 -11.46 -0.65
C ASP A 56 31.09 -11.61 -1.45
N GLY A 57 32.10 -10.80 -1.10
CA GLY A 57 33.43 -10.83 -1.74
C GLY A 57 33.54 -9.95 -3.00
N ASP A 58 32.51 -9.23 -3.37
CA ASP A 58 32.51 -8.31 -4.49
C ASP A 58 33.34 -7.06 -4.20
N ARG A 59 34.08 -6.60 -5.20
CA ARG A 59 35.00 -5.46 -5.07
C ARG A 59 34.49 -4.23 -5.78
N SER A 60 34.50 -3.11 -5.06
CA SER A 60 34.23 -1.78 -5.60
C SER A 60 35.48 -0.91 -5.51
N TYR A 61 35.70 -0.07 -6.50
CA TYR A 61 36.87 0.77 -6.68
C TYR A 61 36.48 2.24 -6.73
N SER A 62 37.27 3.10 -6.08
CA SER A 62 37.11 4.55 -6.10
C SER A 62 38.45 5.24 -6.42
N PRO A 63 38.53 6.15 -7.43
CA PRO A 63 39.72 6.91 -7.67
C PRO A 63 39.97 7.93 -6.56
N VAL A 64 41.20 8.04 -6.12
CA VAL A 64 41.68 9.03 -5.16
C VAL A 64 42.76 9.90 -5.87
N VAL A 65 42.57 11.22 -5.82
CA VAL A 65 43.53 12.18 -6.38
C VAL A 65 43.66 13.30 -5.35
N ILE A 66 44.82 13.43 -4.73
CA ILE A 66 45.15 14.54 -3.86
C ILE A 66 45.82 15.65 -4.69
N TYR A 67 45.30 16.87 -4.57
CA TYR A 67 45.76 18.02 -5.32
C TYR A 67 45.82 19.28 -4.47
N GLU A 68 46.78 20.14 -4.80
CA GLU A 68 47.03 21.42 -4.13
C GLU A 68 46.76 22.58 -5.10
N TYR A 69 46.17 23.63 -4.65
CA TYR A 69 45.83 24.84 -5.41
C TYR A 69 45.91 26.08 -4.54
N THR A 70 46.10 27.23 -5.16
CA THR A 70 46.18 28.52 -4.47
C THR A 70 45.06 29.43 -4.94
N VAL A 71 44.30 30.00 -4.00
CA VAL A 71 43.28 31.02 -4.22
C VAL A 71 43.61 32.22 -3.33
N GLU A 72 43.70 33.42 -3.90
CA GLU A 72 43.92 34.69 -3.18
C GLU A 72 45.17 34.69 -2.30
N GLY A 73 46.18 33.84 -2.63
CA GLY A 73 47.44 33.71 -1.88
C GLY A 73 47.43 32.67 -0.77
N GLU A 74 46.29 32.02 -0.51
CA GLU A 74 46.22 30.88 0.42
C GLU A 74 46.23 29.57 -0.35
N THR A 75 46.94 28.58 0.22
CA THR A 75 47.10 27.26 -0.41
C THR A 75 46.17 26.25 0.27
N TYR A 76 45.44 25.52 -0.55
CA TYR A 76 44.46 24.51 -0.15
C TYR A 76 44.86 23.15 -0.72
N GLU A 77 44.65 22.10 0.06
CA GLU A 77 44.73 20.70 -0.36
C GLU A 77 43.34 20.08 -0.36
N ASN A 78 43.03 19.27 -1.38
CA ASN A 78 41.76 18.60 -1.50
C ASN A 78 41.89 17.24 -2.17
N GLU A 79 40.94 16.33 -1.89
CA GLU A 79 40.86 14.99 -2.48
C GLU A 79 39.58 14.71 -3.27
N ASN A 80 38.68 15.70 -3.36
CA ASN A 80 37.39 15.54 -4.03
C ASN A 80 37.55 15.49 -5.55
N VAL A 81 37.48 14.30 -6.11
CA VAL A 81 37.47 14.13 -7.56
C VAL A 81 36.20 14.61 -8.21
N PHE A 82 35.04 14.39 -7.54
CA PHE A 82 33.71 14.71 -8.05
C PHE A 82 32.95 15.69 -7.14
N PRO A 83 31.97 16.44 -7.67
CA PRO A 83 31.14 17.35 -6.89
C PRO A 83 30.39 16.65 -5.76
N GLY A 84 30.18 17.35 -4.62
CA GLY A 84 29.42 16.89 -3.48
C GLY A 84 30.24 16.13 -2.42
N GLY A 85 31.56 16.00 -2.58
CA GLY A 85 32.45 15.40 -1.58
C GLY A 85 32.29 13.88 -1.38
N PHE A 86 31.44 13.22 -2.18
CA PHE A 86 31.26 11.78 -2.10
C PHE A 86 32.20 11.03 -3.01
N ARG A 87 32.86 10.02 -2.48
CA ARG A 87 33.60 9.07 -3.28
C ARG A 87 32.66 8.23 -4.13
N ARG A 88 32.89 8.20 -5.44
CA ARG A 88 32.10 7.36 -6.36
C ARG A 88 32.72 5.97 -6.44
N TRP A 89 31.94 4.96 -6.08
CA TRP A 89 32.33 3.56 -6.11
C TRP A 89 31.77 2.85 -7.34
N ARG A 90 32.57 2.06 -8.04
CA ARG A 90 32.14 1.20 -9.15
C ARG A 90 32.85 -0.15 -9.10
N ASN A 91 32.19 -1.19 -9.59
CA ASN A 91 32.73 -2.55 -9.65
C ASN A 91 33.79 -2.70 -10.78
N SER A 92 34.25 -1.62 -11.36
CA SER A 92 35.24 -1.60 -12.47
C SER A 92 36.50 -0.89 -12.04
N ARG A 93 37.57 -1.65 -11.86
CA ARG A 93 38.92 -1.13 -11.57
C ARG A 93 39.47 -0.28 -12.74
N SER A 94 39.20 -0.72 -13.97
CA SER A 94 39.65 0.01 -15.17
C SER A 94 39.00 1.40 -15.30
N TRP A 95 37.81 1.58 -14.77
CA TRP A 95 37.17 2.91 -14.67
C TRP A 95 37.98 3.83 -13.73
N ALA A 96 38.34 3.35 -12.52
CA ALA A 96 39.14 4.12 -11.58
C ALA A 96 40.51 4.45 -12.13
N GLU A 97 41.17 3.46 -12.75
CA GLU A 97 42.45 3.66 -13.47
C GLU A 97 42.34 4.70 -14.59
N GLY A 98 41.26 4.68 -15.37
CA GLY A 98 40.98 5.67 -16.40
C GLY A 98 40.82 7.09 -15.86
N VAL A 99 40.26 7.26 -14.68
CA VAL A 99 40.14 8.57 -14.04
C VAL A 99 41.50 9.09 -13.60
N ILE A 100 42.31 8.29 -12.88
CA ILE A 100 43.64 8.71 -12.39
C ILE A 100 44.67 8.87 -13.52
N ALA A 101 44.54 8.15 -14.63
CA ALA A 101 45.45 8.27 -15.76
C ALA A 101 45.46 9.68 -16.38
N HIS A 102 44.39 10.44 -16.22
CA HIS A 102 44.30 11.85 -16.66
C HIS A 102 44.91 12.84 -15.65
N HIS A 103 45.26 12.39 -14.45
CA HIS A 103 45.80 13.20 -13.35
C HIS A 103 47.13 12.63 -12.85
N LYS A 104 48.20 12.82 -13.61
CA LYS A 104 49.51 12.32 -13.23
C LYS A 104 50.12 13.17 -12.12
N VAL A 105 50.84 12.53 -11.20
CA VAL A 105 51.54 13.24 -10.14
C VAL A 105 52.49 14.30 -10.75
N GLY A 106 52.41 15.51 -10.20
CA GLY A 106 53.14 16.69 -10.70
C GLY A 106 52.52 17.38 -11.92
N SER A 107 51.39 16.87 -12.46
CA SER A 107 50.72 17.55 -13.58
C SER A 107 49.73 18.60 -13.06
N GLU A 108 49.45 19.60 -13.88
CA GLU A 108 48.45 20.60 -13.65
C GLU A 108 47.06 20.06 -14.03
N ALA A 109 46.06 20.38 -13.20
CA ALA A 109 44.66 20.06 -13.44
C ALA A 109 43.80 21.29 -13.15
N LYS A 110 42.78 21.51 -13.99
CA LYS A 110 41.78 22.56 -13.75
C LYS A 110 40.77 22.05 -12.73
N ILE A 111 40.52 22.86 -11.70
CA ILE A 111 39.51 22.57 -10.65
C ILE A 111 38.41 23.59 -10.66
N SER A 112 37.25 23.21 -10.08
CA SER A 112 36.18 24.13 -9.70
C SER A 112 36.13 24.24 -8.19
N TYR A 113 36.02 25.48 -7.67
CA TYR A 113 35.95 25.75 -6.23
C TYR A 113 34.83 26.74 -5.89
N SER A 114 34.36 26.75 -4.64
CA SER A 114 33.41 27.71 -4.13
C SER A 114 34.10 29.05 -3.82
N PRO A 115 33.70 30.20 -4.42
CA PRO A 115 34.28 31.47 -4.08
C PRO A 115 34.07 31.89 -2.61
N ASP A 116 32.97 31.44 -2.01
CA ASP A 116 32.63 31.72 -0.60
C ASP A 116 33.40 30.84 0.39
N ASP A 117 33.86 29.67 -0.07
CA ASP A 117 34.64 28.73 0.72
C ASP A 117 35.62 27.97 -0.19
N PRO A 118 36.83 28.53 -0.43
CA PRO A 118 37.80 27.93 -1.33
C PRO A 118 38.27 26.51 -0.95
N SER A 119 38.06 26.07 0.30
CA SER A 119 38.35 24.70 0.70
C SER A 119 37.44 23.64 0.02
N ARG A 120 36.27 24.07 -0.48
CA ARG A 120 35.33 23.20 -1.20
C ARG A 120 35.63 23.24 -2.71
N ALA A 121 36.34 22.25 -3.19
CA ALA A 121 36.73 22.12 -4.59
C ALA A 121 36.51 20.70 -5.11
N TYR A 122 36.47 20.54 -6.45
CA TYR A 122 36.46 19.25 -7.13
C TYR A 122 37.21 19.31 -8.49
N LEU A 123 37.74 18.16 -8.91
CA LEU A 123 38.50 18.07 -10.15
C LEU A 123 37.61 17.93 -11.40
N ARG A 124 36.53 17.18 -11.34
CA ARG A 124 35.75 16.80 -12.54
C ARG A 124 34.30 16.85 -12.29
N ASN A 125 33.57 17.45 -13.22
CA ASN A 125 32.10 17.34 -13.27
C ASN A 125 31.69 16.39 -14.41
N ASP A 126 31.65 15.10 -14.11
CA ASP A 126 31.19 14.08 -15.05
C ASP A 126 29.66 13.94 -15.10
N GLY A 127 28.94 14.98 -14.69
CA GLY A 127 27.50 14.97 -14.58
C GLY A 127 26.99 14.30 -13.30
N LEU A 128 25.68 14.10 -13.22
CA LEU A 128 25.01 13.52 -12.04
C LEU A 128 25.55 12.12 -11.72
N PRO A 129 25.69 11.77 -10.42
CA PRO A 129 26.01 10.40 -10.03
C PRO A 129 24.97 9.43 -10.61
N SER A 130 25.34 8.20 -10.95
CA SER A 130 24.38 7.19 -11.47
C SER A 130 23.20 6.94 -10.53
N SER A 131 23.34 7.28 -9.26
CA SER A 131 22.24 7.26 -8.26
C SER A 131 21.05 8.15 -8.60
N TRP A 132 21.18 9.17 -9.48
CA TRP A 132 20.06 10.01 -9.89
C TRP A 132 18.92 9.24 -10.55
N ILE A 133 19.24 8.16 -11.28
CA ILE A 133 18.24 7.28 -11.90
C ILE A 133 17.35 6.66 -10.82
N PHE A 134 17.94 6.21 -9.71
CA PHE A 134 17.19 5.66 -8.58
C PHE A 134 16.35 6.74 -7.88
N GLY A 135 16.85 7.98 -7.80
CA GLY A 135 16.09 9.11 -7.28
C GLY A 135 14.84 9.40 -8.13
N ILE A 136 14.95 9.39 -9.46
CA ILE A 136 13.80 9.56 -10.36
C ILE A 136 12.83 8.37 -10.25
N ALA A 137 13.34 7.14 -10.27
CA ALA A 137 12.50 5.95 -10.10
C ALA A 137 11.73 6.00 -8.78
N TYR A 138 12.40 6.39 -7.68
CA TYR A 138 11.75 6.63 -6.40
C TYR A 138 10.65 7.70 -6.49
N ALA A 139 10.93 8.85 -7.12
CA ALA A 139 9.95 9.93 -7.25
C ALA A 139 8.70 9.47 -8.00
N ILE A 140 8.87 8.68 -9.07
CA ILE A 140 7.74 8.12 -9.84
C ILE A 140 6.92 7.16 -8.97
N VAL A 141 7.58 6.21 -8.29
CA VAL A 141 6.90 5.24 -7.42
C VAL A 141 6.18 5.95 -6.27
N ALA A 142 6.82 6.94 -5.65
CA ALA A 142 6.24 7.73 -4.58
C ALA A 142 5.02 8.54 -5.06
N LEU A 143 5.08 9.13 -6.26
CA LEU A 143 3.97 9.88 -6.86
C LEU A 143 2.76 8.98 -7.13
N LEU A 144 3.00 7.81 -7.73
CA LEU A 144 1.94 6.83 -8.02
C LEU A 144 1.33 6.28 -6.71
N GLY A 145 2.19 5.96 -5.74
CA GLY A 145 1.77 5.51 -4.40
C GLY A 145 0.96 6.57 -3.65
N ALA A 146 1.39 7.84 -3.71
CA ALA A 146 0.66 8.96 -3.12
C ALA A 146 -0.72 9.14 -3.76
N GLY A 147 -0.79 9.10 -5.10
CA GLY A 147 -2.05 9.19 -5.83
C GLY A 147 -3.03 8.07 -5.44
N TRP A 148 -2.53 6.84 -5.35
CA TRP A 148 -3.32 5.69 -4.92
C TRP A 148 -3.80 5.82 -3.45
N LEU A 149 -2.92 6.24 -2.53
CA LEU A 149 -3.27 6.46 -1.13
C LEU A 149 -4.33 7.56 -0.96
N ILE A 150 -4.15 8.68 -1.65
CA ILE A 150 -5.10 9.80 -1.59
C ILE A 150 -6.45 9.38 -2.18
N ARG A 151 -6.46 8.76 -3.37
CA ARG A 151 -7.71 8.28 -3.99
C ARG A 151 -8.46 7.31 -3.09
N THR A 152 -7.75 6.30 -2.55
CA THR A 152 -8.38 5.32 -1.63
C THR A 152 -8.77 5.93 -0.29
N GLY A 153 -8.04 6.94 0.17
CA GLY A 153 -8.38 7.73 1.35
C GLY A 153 -9.68 8.52 1.15
N ILE A 154 -9.80 9.26 0.04
CA ILE A 154 -11.01 10.01 -0.31
C ILE A 154 -12.22 9.08 -0.40
N ARG A 155 -12.07 7.94 -1.10
CA ARG A 155 -13.14 6.94 -1.23
C ARG A 155 -13.64 6.49 0.14
N ARG A 156 -12.76 6.06 1.03
CA ARG A 156 -13.12 5.59 2.38
C ARG A 156 -13.65 6.71 3.28
N TRP A 157 -13.14 7.94 3.12
CA TRP A 157 -13.67 9.09 3.84
C TRP A 157 -15.12 9.41 3.41
N ARG A 158 -15.40 9.41 2.09
CA ARG A 158 -16.74 9.61 1.56
C ARG A 158 -17.70 8.53 2.07
N GLN A 159 -17.33 7.25 1.99
CA GLN A 159 -18.13 6.13 2.51
C GLN A 159 -18.44 6.30 4.01
N ARG A 160 -17.42 6.63 4.82
CA ARG A 160 -17.63 6.89 6.25
C ARG A 160 -18.56 8.07 6.51
N THR A 161 -18.46 9.13 5.72
CA THR A 161 -19.29 10.32 5.86
C THR A 161 -20.74 10.03 5.49
N LEU A 162 -20.98 9.18 4.49
CA LEU A 162 -22.30 8.72 4.12
C LEU A 162 -22.93 7.92 5.28
N VAL A 163 -22.26 6.87 5.76
CA VAL A 163 -22.77 6.06 6.89
C VAL A 163 -23.04 6.93 8.11
N LYS A 164 -22.11 7.79 8.51
CA LYS A 164 -22.27 8.65 9.69
C LYS A 164 -23.43 9.67 9.59
N ASN A 165 -23.75 10.15 8.40
CA ASN A 165 -24.74 11.22 8.20
C ASN A 165 -26.10 10.69 7.75
N THR A 166 -26.23 9.40 7.44
CA THR A 166 -27.52 8.78 7.15
C THR A 166 -28.16 8.38 8.49
N PRO A 167 -29.32 8.91 8.82
CA PRO A 167 -30.00 8.51 10.05
C PRO A 167 -30.53 7.07 9.91
N THR A 168 -30.48 6.30 10.99
CA THR A 168 -31.11 4.99 11.02
C THR A 168 -32.64 5.20 10.89
N GLU A 169 -33.22 4.63 9.85
CA GLU A 169 -34.66 4.70 9.58
C GLU A 169 -35.37 3.45 10.14
N THR A 170 -36.65 3.58 10.44
CA THR A 170 -37.48 2.42 10.73
C THR A 170 -38.07 1.87 9.44
N ALA A 171 -38.42 0.59 9.41
CA ALA A 171 -39.06 -0.03 8.26
C ALA A 171 -40.30 0.76 7.80
N GLN A 172 -41.11 1.21 8.74
CA GLN A 172 -42.31 2.00 8.45
C GLN A 172 -42.03 3.38 7.83
N SER A 173 -40.89 4.01 8.18
CA SER A 173 -40.51 5.36 7.72
C SER A 173 -39.56 5.36 6.58
N LEU A 174 -39.09 4.19 6.10
CA LEU A 174 -38.09 4.05 5.06
C LEU A 174 -38.48 4.82 3.81
N SER A 175 -37.53 5.58 3.28
CA SER A 175 -37.71 6.41 2.09
C SER A 175 -36.75 5.97 0.95
N VAL A 176 -37.11 6.30 -0.29
CA VAL A 176 -36.27 6.03 -1.46
C VAL A 176 -34.97 6.84 -1.37
N GLY A 177 -33.82 6.18 -1.49
CA GLY A 177 -32.49 6.79 -1.43
C GLY A 177 -31.52 6.05 -0.50
N PRO A 178 -30.38 6.68 -0.16
CA PRO A 178 -29.44 6.11 0.81
C PRO A 178 -30.12 5.90 2.15
N SER A 179 -30.12 4.68 2.65
CA SER A 179 -30.87 4.25 3.81
C SER A 179 -30.05 3.35 4.71
N GLU A 180 -30.32 3.46 6.00
CA GLU A 180 -29.74 2.65 7.05
C GLU A 180 -30.86 2.02 7.86
N ILE A 181 -30.84 0.71 7.99
CA ILE A 181 -31.82 -0.05 8.76
C ILE A 181 -31.14 -1.06 9.67
N LYS A 182 -31.67 -1.24 10.86
CA LYS A 182 -31.25 -2.24 11.84
C LYS A 182 -32.46 -3.02 12.35
N GLY A 183 -32.30 -4.32 12.40
CA GLY A 183 -33.39 -5.21 12.88
C GLY A 183 -32.90 -6.64 12.98
N LYS A 184 -33.83 -7.56 12.89
CA LYS A 184 -33.56 -9.00 12.85
C LYS A 184 -33.67 -9.50 11.41
N ALA A 185 -32.73 -10.34 11.01
CA ALA A 185 -32.80 -11.04 9.74
C ALA A 185 -33.92 -12.09 9.81
N VAL A 186 -34.90 -12.00 8.93
CA VAL A 186 -36.01 -12.97 8.84
C VAL A 186 -36.16 -13.46 7.39
N THR A 187 -36.53 -14.70 7.22
CA THR A 187 -36.68 -15.32 5.91
C THR A 187 -38.09 -15.36 5.39
N GLU A 188 -39.09 -15.29 6.30
CA GLU A 188 -40.53 -15.38 5.97
C GLU A 188 -40.82 -16.54 4.96
N ASP A 189 -41.09 -16.17 3.70
CA ASP A 189 -41.35 -17.08 2.59
C ASP A 189 -40.10 -17.35 1.72
N LEU A 190 -38.94 -16.80 2.11
CA LEU A 190 -37.70 -16.99 1.43
C LEU A 190 -36.93 -18.19 1.99
N GLU A 191 -36.22 -18.91 1.13
CA GLU A 191 -35.40 -20.05 1.56
C GLU A 191 -34.00 -19.56 1.99
N PRO A 192 -33.56 -19.90 3.21
CA PRO A 192 -32.20 -19.64 3.65
C PRO A 192 -31.22 -20.54 2.88
N VAL A 193 -29.94 -20.11 2.82
CA VAL A 193 -28.87 -20.93 2.21
C VAL A 193 -28.17 -21.75 3.27
N SER A 194 -27.62 -22.89 2.86
CA SER A 194 -26.79 -23.72 3.73
C SER A 194 -25.43 -23.04 3.96
N ALA A 195 -25.00 -23.01 5.22
CA ALA A 195 -23.70 -22.52 5.59
C ALA A 195 -22.57 -23.33 4.91
N PRO A 196 -21.42 -22.71 4.58
CA PRO A 196 -20.32 -23.36 3.89
C PRO A 196 -19.74 -24.56 4.64
N PHE A 197 -19.56 -24.47 5.96
CA PHE A 197 -18.78 -25.43 6.73
C PHE A 197 -19.54 -26.01 7.95
N SER A 198 -20.84 -25.76 8.06
CA SER A 198 -21.70 -26.34 9.10
C SER A 198 -23.04 -26.78 8.50
N ASP A 199 -23.83 -27.53 9.30
CA ASP A 199 -25.18 -27.96 8.94
C ASP A 199 -26.26 -26.88 9.18
N GLU A 200 -25.85 -25.63 9.43
CA GLU A 200 -26.74 -24.51 9.71
C GLU A 200 -27.27 -23.88 8.42
N ASN A 201 -28.41 -23.22 8.55
CA ASN A 201 -28.97 -22.39 7.49
C ASN A 201 -28.80 -20.91 7.88
N CYS A 202 -28.29 -20.11 6.93
CA CYS A 202 -28.00 -18.69 7.13
C CYS A 202 -28.63 -17.82 6.04
N VAL A 203 -28.64 -16.53 6.25
CA VAL A 203 -29.01 -15.54 5.21
C VAL A 203 -27.76 -14.97 4.52
N VAL A 204 -26.66 -14.89 5.27
CA VAL A 204 -25.34 -14.49 4.76
C VAL A 204 -24.27 -15.34 5.44
N ALA A 205 -23.27 -15.78 4.68
CA ALA A 205 -22.09 -16.44 5.20
C ALA A 205 -20.83 -15.89 4.49
N GLU A 206 -19.92 -15.27 5.23
CA GLU A 206 -18.55 -15.07 4.76
C GLU A 206 -17.75 -16.33 5.04
N TYR A 207 -16.91 -16.75 4.10
CA TYR A 207 -16.02 -17.89 4.29
C TYR A 207 -14.61 -17.62 3.81
N GLU A 208 -13.65 -18.28 4.46
CA GLU A 208 -12.25 -18.29 4.07
C GLU A 208 -11.67 -19.69 4.21
N VAL A 209 -10.98 -20.13 3.17
CA VAL A 209 -10.21 -21.37 3.15
C VAL A 209 -8.75 -21.00 3.08
N GLU A 210 -7.97 -21.47 4.06
CA GLU A 210 -6.54 -21.23 4.11
C GLU A 210 -5.78 -22.55 4.16
N GLU A 211 -4.62 -22.57 3.53
CA GLU A 211 -3.70 -23.69 3.47
C GLU A 211 -2.40 -23.33 4.19
N TYR A 212 -1.89 -24.22 5.04
CA TYR A 212 -0.63 -24.02 5.73
C TYR A 212 0.53 -24.30 4.78
N ASP A 213 1.39 -23.33 4.58
CA ASP A 213 2.59 -23.44 3.75
C ASP A 213 3.81 -23.44 4.66
N ASP A 214 4.49 -24.59 4.70
CA ASP A 214 5.75 -24.74 5.44
C ASP A 214 6.90 -24.16 4.61
N ASP A 215 7.64 -23.23 5.19
CA ASP A 215 8.87 -22.72 4.60
C ASP A 215 10.06 -23.62 5.02
N ASP A 216 10.99 -23.91 4.11
CA ASP A 216 12.18 -24.74 4.33
C ASP A 216 13.07 -24.26 5.51
N ASP A 217 12.89 -23.03 5.97
CA ASP A 217 13.60 -22.39 7.09
C ASP A 217 12.94 -22.63 8.46
N GLY A 218 11.90 -23.49 8.56
CA GLY A 218 11.23 -23.85 9.80
C GLY A 218 10.18 -22.84 10.29
N GLY A 219 9.77 -21.92 9.44
CA GLY A 219 8.62 -21.02 9.62
C GLY A 219 7.50 -21.43 8.69
N GLY A 220 6.26 -21.52 9.18
CA GLY A 220 5.09 -21.75 8.32
C GLY A 220 4.09 -20.60 8.41
N SER A 221 3.31 -20.39 7.35
CA SER A 221 2.27 -19.38 7.32
C SER A 221 1.01 -19.87 6.64
N TRP A 222 -0.16 -19.41 7.13
CA TRP A 222 -1.44 -19.68 6.52
C TRP A 222 -1.61 -18.77 5.29
N LYS A 223 -1.92 -19.37 4.14
CA LYS A 223 -2.19 -18.66 2.87
C LYS A 223 -3.64 -18.86 2.48
N THR A 224 -4.36 -17.79 2.19
CA THR A 224 -5.72 -17.85 1.68
C THR A 224 -5.73 -18.53 0.30
N VAL A 225 -6.46 -19.61 0.18
CA VAL A 225 -6.69 -20.38 -1.06
C VAL A 225 -7.95 -19.89 -1.75
N GLU A 226 -9.02 -19.70 -0.95
CA GLU A 226 -10.31 -19.24 -1.43
C GLU A 226 -11.01 -18.41 -0.35
N ARG A 227 -11.79 -17.44 -0.75
CA ARG A 227 -12.71 -16.71 0.11
C ARG A 227 -13.89 -16.20 -0.70
N GLY A 228 -15.02 -16.08 -0.06
CA GLY A 228 -16.21 -15.57 -0.70
C GLY A 228 -17.33 -15.35 0.27
N VAL A 229 -18.49 -15.09 -0.30
CA VAL A 229 -19.74 -14.90 0.43
C VAL A 229 -20.81 -15.76 -0.22
N VAL A 230 -21.61 -16.44 0.61
CA VAL A 230 -22.84 -17.08 0.18
C VAL A 230 -23.99 -16.28 0.80
N HIS A 231 -24.99 -15.92 0.02
CA HIS A 231 -26.10 -15.11 0.50
C HIS A 231 -27.43 -15.46 -0.18
N THR A 232 -28.51 -15.08 0.46
CA THR A 232 -29.87 -15.13 -0.10
C THR A 232 -30.58 -13.82 0.19
N PRO A 233 -31.61 -13.41 -0.55
CA PRO A 233 -32.49 -12.33 -0.11
C PRO A 233 -33.11 -12.65 1.25
N PHE A 234 -33.25 -11.64 2.08
CA PHE A 234 -33.87 -11.76 3.40
C PHE A 234 -34.61 -10.47 3.78
N TYR A 235 -35.46 -10.52 4.81
CA TYR A 235 -36.07 -9.33 5.33
C TYR A 235 -35.35 -8.86 6.60
N VAL A 236 -35.34 -7.55 6.81
CA VAL A 236 -34.99 -6.94 8.10
C VAL A 236 -36.24 -6.48 8.77
N ASP A 237 -36.57 -7.09 9.92
CA ASP A 237 -37.68 -6.75 10.78
C ASP A 237 -37.17 -5.96 11.99
N ASP A 238 -37.59 -4.70 12.12
CA ASP A 238 -37.26 -3.81 13.23
C ASP A 238 -38.40 -3.68 14.26
N GLY A 239 -39.46 -4.45 14.11
CA GLY A 239 -40.69 -4.40 14.93
C GLY A 239 -41.70 -3.34 14.47
N THR A 240 -41.41 -2.51 13.48
CA THR A 240 -42.33 -1.56 12.85
C THR A 240 -42.79 -2.03 11.47
N GLY A 241 -42.10 -3.03 10.91
CA GLY A 241 -42.35 -3.66 9.62
C GLY A 241 -41.13 -4.42 9.14
N SER A 242 -41.28 -5.10 7.99
CA SER A 242 -40.21 -5.87 7.35
C SER A 242 -39.82 -5.26 6.00
N VAL A 243 -38.51 -5.11 5.75
CA VAL A 243 -37.96 -4.57 4.50
C VAL A 243 -37.14 -5.63 3.82
N LEU A 244 -37.37 -5.87 2.54
CA LEU A 244 -36.60 -6.81 1.73
C LEU A 244 -35.19 -6.26 1.51
N VAL A 245 -34.17 -7.08 1.77
CA VAL A 245 -32.78 -6.85 1.46
C VAL A 245 -32.35 -7.84 0.38
N ARG A 246 -31.70 -7.34 -0.69
CA ARG A 246 -31.11 -8.16 -1.74
C ARG A 246 -29.59 -7.98 -1.74
N PRO A 247 -28.87 -8.86 -1.04
CA PRO A 247 -27.42 -8.89 -1.08
C PRO A 247 -26.91 -9.19 -2.50
N ASP A 248 -25.67 -8.78 -2.77
CA ASP A 248 -24.93 -9.14 -3.98
C ASP A 248 -23.47 -9.44 -3.66
N ASP A 249 -22.72 -10.03 -4.61
CA ASP A 249 -21.32 -10.40 -4.44
C ASP A 249 -20.37 -9.18 -4.31
N GLU A 250 -20.84 -7.98 -4.65
CA GLU A 250 -20.06 -6.75 -4.57
C GLU A 250 -20.32 -5.95 -3.28
N ALA A 251 -21.27 -6.39 -2.45
CA ALA A 251 -21.55 -5.80 -1.16
C ALA A 251 -20.33 -5.89 -0.24
N THR A 252 -20.24 -4.98 0.70
CA THR A 252 -19.28 -5.10 1.80
C THR A 252 -19.92 -5.88 2.92
N TYR A 253 -19.41 -7.05 3.21
CA TYR A 253 -19.79 -7.83 4.37
C TYR A 253 -18.75 -7.56 5.47
N ASP A 254 -19.21 -7.39 6.70
CA ASP A 254 -18.35 -7.11 7.87
C ASP A 254 -18.95 -7.87 9.06
N LEU A 255 -18.69 -9.17 9.10
CA LEU A 255 -19.20 -10.09 10.09
C LEU A 255 -18.13 -10.37 11.15
N GLU A 256 -18.51 -10.37 12.43
CA GLU A 256 -17.57 -10.71 13.49
C GLU A 256 -17.27 -12.22 13.50
N PRO A 257 -15.98 -12.60 13.65
CA PRO A 257 -15.65 -13.99 13.87
C PRO A 257 -16.22 -14.50 15.18
N GLU A 258 -17.09 -15.49 15.13
CA GLU A 258 -17.57 -16.19 16.31
C GLU A 258 -16.60 -17.29 16.76
N ASP A 259 -16.46 -17.49 18.06
CA ASP A 259 -15.66 -18.57 18.63
C ASP A 259 -16.23 -19.94 18.20
N GLY A 260 -15.37 -20.77 17.54
CA GLY A 260 -15.74 -22.12 17.11
C GLY A 260 -16.15 -22.25 15.64
N THR A 261 -16.16 -21.18 14.88
CA THR A 261 -16.50 -21.18 13.43
C THR A 261 -15.35 -21.65 12.52
N THR A 262 -14.19 -22.01 13.08
CA THR A 262 -13.04 -22.48 12.32
C THR A 262 -12.84 -23.98 12.47
N THR A 263 -12.86 -24.72 11.36
CA THR A 263 -12.59 -26.16 11.30
C THR A 263 -11.18 -26.39 10.73
N TYR A 264 -10.35 -27.10 11.51
CA TYR A 264 -9.02 -27.53 11.06
C TYR A 264 -9.11 -28.92 10.46
N VAL A 265 -8.51 -29.11 9.31
CA VAL A 265 -8.50 -30.39 8.58
C VAL A 265 -7.06 -30.71 8.21
N ASP A 266 -6.58 -31.86 8.71
CA ASP A 266 -5.29 -32.45 8.37
C ASP A 266 -5.20 -32.73 6.86
N SER A 267 -4.02 -32.62 6.30
CA SER A 267 -3.73 -32.84 4.88
C SER A 267 -4.19 -34.18 4.33
N SER A 268 -4.22 -35.22 5.18
CA SER A 268 -4.68 -36.60 4.85
C SER A 268 -6.20 -36.77 4.94
N GLU A 269 -6.93 -35.76 5.48
CA GLU A 269 -8.37 -35.86 5.72
C GLU A 269 -9.16 -34.93 4.72
N ARG A 270 -10.45 -35.20 4.63
CA ARG A 270 -11.36 -34.37 3.80
C ARG A 270 -12.35 -33.54 4.64
N GLY A 271 -12.15 -33.51 5.96
CA GLY A 271 -12.98 -32.76 6.90
C GLY A 271 -14.40 -33.33 7.09
N THR A 272 -15.27 -32.49 7.65
CA THR A 272 -16.69 -32.80 7.91
C THR A 272 -17.52 -32.93 6.62
N ALA A 273 -18.75 -33.45 6.72
CA ALA A 273 -19.62 -33.58 5.56
C ALA A 273 -19.91 -32.21 4.89
N PRO A 274 -20.28 -31.14 5.63
CA PRO A 274 -20.49 -29.81 5.04
C PRO A 274 -19.25 -29.27 4.31
N VAL A 275 -18.06 -29.41 4.90
CA VAL A 275 -16.80 -29.01 4.27
C VAL A 275 -16.60 -29.72 2.94
N ARG A 276 -16.82 -31.03 2.90
CA ARG A 276 -16.65 -31.81 1.65
C ARG A 276 -17.62 -31.37 0.56
N GLU A 277 -18.89 -31.25 0.91
CA GLU A 277 -19.95 -30.86 -0.05
C GLU A 277 -19.68 -29.46 -0.61
N PHE A 278 -19.24 -28.53 0.25
CA PHE A 278 -18.92 -27.18 -0.18
C PHE A 278 -17.69 -27.14 -1.11
N VAL A 279 -16.60 -27.79 -0.72
CA VAL A 279 -15.35 -27.83 -1.49
C VAL A 279 -15.56 -28.48 -2.86
N GLU A 280 -16.38 -29.54 -2.93
CA GLU A 280 -16.72 -30.21 -4.18
C GLU A 280 -17.61 -29.33 -5.06
N ARG A 281 -18.59 -28.65 -4.50
CA ARG A 281 -19.49 -27.75 -5.21
C ARG A 281 -18.75 -26.54 -5.82
N GLU A 282 -17.86 -25.92 -5.05
CA GLU A 282 -17.08 -24.75 -5.49
C GLU A 282 -15.84 -25.14 -6.31
N GLY A 283 -15.51 -26.42 -6.43
CA GLY A 283 -14.37 -26.89 -7.22
C GLY A 283 -12.99 -26.49 -6.66
N ILE A 284 -12.90 -26.22 -5.35
CA ILE A 284 -11.66 -25.77 -4.69
C ILE A 284 -10.59 -26.88 -4.70
N GLY A 285 -11.01 -28.16 -4.74
CA GLY A 285 -10.15 -29.34 -4.63
C GLY A 285 -9.61 -29.56 -3.21
N PHE A 286 -9.20 -30.78 -2.89
CA PHE A 286 -8.58 -31.12 -1.60
C PHE A 286 -7.05 -31.15 -1.70
N PRO A 287 -6.31 -30.91 -0.60
CA PRO A 287 -4.85 -31.07 -0.58
C PRO A 287 -4.42 -32.46 -1.01
N SER A 288 -5.11 -33.51 -0.52
CA SER A 288 -4.88 -34.92 -0.83
C SER A 288 -4.99 -35.27 -2.33
N ASP A 289 -5.65 -34.43 -3.13
CA ASP A 289 -5.80 -34.63 -4.57
C ASP A 289 -4.60 -34.10 -5.38
N ARG A 290 -3.66 -33.41 -4.71
CA ARG A 290 -2.44 -32.85 -5.31
C ARG A 290 -1.23 -33.70 -4.96
N ALA A 291 -0.69 -34.42 -5.93
CA ALA A 291 0.51 -35.22 -5.74
C ALA A 291 1.70 -34.37 -5.22
N GLY A 292 2.19 -34.67 -4.02
CA GLY A 292 3.41 -34.12 -3.43
C GLY A 292 3.26 -32.82 -2.62
N LYS A 293 2.05 -32.37 -2.31
CA LYS A 293 1.79 -31.30 -1.35
C LYS A 293 0.66 -31.70 -0.40
N GLU A 294 1.04 -32.17 0.76
CA GLU A 294 0.14 -32.48 1.86
C GLU A 294 0.17 -31.31 2.84
N ASN A 295 -0.66 -30.29 2.64
CA ASN A 295 -0.74 -29.14 3.52
C ASN A 295 -2.06 -29.16 4.30
N ASP A 296 -1.99 -28.86 5.59
CA ASP A 296 -3.17 -28.70 6.43
C ASP A 296 -4.02 -27.52 5.97
N ARG A 297 -5.33 -27.62 6.17
CA ARG A 297 -6.27 -26.53 5.86
C ARG A 297 -7.07 -26.12 7.06
N ARG A 298 -7.43 -24.84 7.09
CA ARG A 298 -8.47 -24.32 7.97
C ARG A 298 -9.58 -23.70 7.15
N TYR A 299 -10.80 -23.98 7.58
CA TYR A 299 -12.04 -23.52 6.98
C TYR A 299 -12.75 -22.65 8.01
N SER A 300 -12.83 -21.37 7.76
CA SER A 300 -13.46 -20.38 8.66
C SER A 300 -14.70 -19.79 8.00
N GLN A 301 -15.75 -19.62 8.78
CA GLN A 301 -17.00 -18.98 8.33
C GLN A 301 -17.53 -18.04 9.41
N ASN A 302 -18.19 -16.96 8.98
CA ASN A 302 -18.95 -16.06 9.83
C ASN A 302 -20.35 -15.98 9.23
N LEU A 303 -21.39 -16.12 10.06
CA LEU A 303 -22.76 -16.30 9.62
C LEU A 303 -23.66 -15.19 10.15
N ILE A 304 -24.73 -14.88 9.40
CA ILE A 304 -25.93 -14.25 9.94
C ILE A 304 -27.05 -15.27 9.82
N LEU A 305 -27.53 -15.74 10.97
CA LEU A 305 -28.62 -16.71 11.04
C LEU A 305 -29.99 -16.01 11.04
N PRO A 306 -31.06 -16.68 10.58
CA PRO A 306 -32.39 -16.17 10.72
C PRO A 306 -32.75 -15.91 12.23
N GLY A 307 -33.22 -14.72 12.54
CA GLY A 307 -33.52 -14.26 13.91
C GLY A 307 -32.43 -13.45 14.59
N GLU A 308 -31.20 -13.41 14.01
CA GLU A 308 -30.13 -12.60 14.54
C GLU A 308 -30.22 -11.14 14.16
N SER A 309 -29.49 -10.30 14.90
CA SER A 309 -29.43 -8.86 14.62
C SER A 309 -28.60 -8.62 13.37
N VAL A 310 -29.07 -7.73 12.52
CA VAL A 310 -28.38 -7.33 11.30
C VAL A 310 -28.46 -5.82 11.15
N TYR A 311 -27.37 -5.25 10.68
CA TYR A 311 -27.23 -3.86 10.24
C TYR A 311 -27.07 -3.84 8.73
N VAL A 312 -27.88 -3.05 8.04
CA VAL A 312 -27.82 -2.89 6.59
C VAL A 312 -27.75 -1.42 6.23
N PHE A 313 -26.73 -1.07 5.46
CA PHE A 313 -26.60 0.23 4.80
C PHE A 313 -26.64 0.02 3.29
N GLY A 314 -27.54 0.69 2.60
CA GLY A 314 -27.69 0.55 1.16
C GLY A 314 -28.55 1.65 0.55
N THR A 315 -29.09 1.38 -0.62
CA THR A 315 -30.07 2.27 -1.25
C THR A 315 -31.43 1.59 -1.27
N ALA A 316 -32.41 2.24 -0.65
CA ALA A 316 -33.80 1.82 -0.75
C ALA A 316 -34.36 2.27 -2.10
N SER A 317 -34.93 1.33 -2.84
CA SER A 317 -35.57 1.57 -4.13
C SER A 317 -36.91 0.85 -4.22
N PRO A 318 -37.85 1.32 -5.05
CA PRO A 318 -39.10 0.61 -5.28
C PRO A 318 -38.84 -0.78 -5.87
N ARG A 319 -39.58 -1.79 -5.39
CA ARG A 319 -39.53 -3.16 -5.94
C ARG A 319 -40.72 -3.38 -6.87
N ASP A 320 -40.41 -3.98 -8.05
CA ASP A 320 -41.41 -4.25 -9.08
C ASP A 320 -42.37 -5.40 -8.70
N ASP A 321 -41.92 -6.27 -7.79
CA ASP A 321 -42.63 -7.47 -7.31
C ASP A 321 -43.36 -7.26 -5.96
N ALA A 322 -43.63 -6.01 -5.61
CA ALA A 322 -44.36 -5.71 -4.37
C ALA A 322 -45.78 -6.31 -4.37
N PRO A 323 -46.24 -6.90 -3.24
CA PRO A 323 -47.60 -7.40 -3.14
C PRO A 323 -48.66 -6.30 -3.36
N GLU A 324 -49.84 -6.65 -3.92
CA GLU A 324 -50.92 -5.72 -4.02
C GLU A 324 -51.44 -5.32 -2.62
N GLY A 325 -51.47 -4.01 -2.33
CA GLY A 325 -51.86 -3.50 -1.02
C GLY A 325 -50.74 -3.45 0.02
N ALA A 326 -49.48 -3.74 -0.42
CA ALA A 326 -48.29 -3.72 0.43
C ALA A 326 -48.15 -2.39 1.20
N GLU A 327 -47.69 -2.46 2.45
CA GLU A 327 -47.28 -1.29 3.24
C GLU A 327 -46.02 -0.64 2.67
N ASN A 328 -45.64 0.55 3.18
CA ASN A 328 -44.50 1.30 2.62
C ASN A 328 -43.21 0.50 2.64
N ALA A 329 -42.91 -0.19 3.70
CA ALA A 329 -41.72 -1.03 3.86
C ALA A 329 -41.65 -2.18 2.81
N GLU A 330 -42.80 -2.84 2.60
CA GLU A 330 -42.92 -3.97 1.68
C GLU A 330 -42.79 -3.59 0.20
N ARG A 331 -42.94 -2.28 -0.11
CA ARG A 331 -42.81 -1.73 -1.47
C ARG A 331 -41.36 -1.39 -1.83
N LEU A 332 -40.48 -1.44 -0.86
CA LEU A 332 -39.10 -1.07 -1.01
C LEU A 332 -38.18 -2.30 -0.90
N VAL A 333 -37.03 -2.21 -1.55
CA VAL A 333 -35.93 -3.16 -1.41
C VAL A 333 -34.66 -2.37 -1.14
N VAL A 334 -33.86 -2.83 -0.17
CA VAL A 334 -32.55 -2.27 0.11
C VAL A 334 -31.49 -3.13 -0.56
N GLY A 335 -30.64 -2.49 -1.33
CA GLY A 335 -29.57 -3.16 -2.07
C GLY A 335 -28.56 -2.17 -2.59
N LYS A 336 -27.75 -2.62 -3.55
CA LYS A 336 -26.84 -1.74 -4.28
C LYS A 336 -27.63 -0.92 -5.30
N GLU A 337 -27.38 0.38 -5.35
CA GLU A 337 -28.01 1.24 -6.35
C GLU A 337 -27.46 0.94 -7.76
N ASN A 338 -28.36 0.77 -8.71
CA ASN A 338 -28.03 0.64 -10.15
C ASN A 338 -28.15 2.00 -10.88
N GLY A 339 -27.95 3.13 -10.21
CA GLY A 339 -28.17 4.47 -10.77
C GLY A 339 -26.92 5.36 -10.78
N GLU A 340 -26.92 6.35 -11.70
CA GLU A 340 -25.84 7.34 -11.89
C GLU A 340 -25.64 8.32 -10.70
N ALA A 341 -26.42 8.23 -9.64
CA ALA A 341 -26.45 9.24 -8.57
C ALA A 341 -25.26 9.20 -7.60
N LEU A 342 -24.60 8.05 -7.44
CA LEU A 342 -23.38 7.92 -6.64
C LEU A 342 -22.29 7.28 -7.48
N GLU A 343 -21.15 7.93 -7.62
CA GLU A 343 -19.98 7.38 -8.33
C GLU A 343 -19.50 6.00 -7.80
N GLU A 344 -19.92 5.62 -6.59
CA GLU A 344 -19.65 4.33 -5.96
C GLU A 344 -20.75 4.02 -4.94
N PRO A 345 -21.81 3.29 -5.31
CA PRO A 345 -22.85 2.89 -4.36
C PRO A 345 -22.24 2.02 -3.25
N LEU A 346 -22.48 2.38 -2.00
CA LEU A 346 -22.08 1.59 -0.85
C LEU A 346 -23.27 0.71 -0.46
N PHE A 347 -23.06 -0.59 -0.50
CA PHE A 347 -23.96 -1.56 0.09
C PHE A 347 -23.19 -2.40 1.10
N MET A 348 -23.70 -2.46 2.34
CA MET A 348 -23.02 -3.10 3.46
C MET A 348 -24.02 -3.87 4.31
N VAL A 349 -23.62 -5.07 4.67
CA VAL A 349 -24.35 -5.95 5.61
C VAL A 349 -23.38 -6.33 6.74
N SER A 350 -23.82 -6.19 7.99
CA SER A 350 -23.00 -6.48 9.16
C SER A 350 -23.87 -7.00 10.31
N ASP A 351 -23.28 -7.78 11.20
CA ASP A 351 -23.84 -8.18 12.51
C ASP A 351 -23.49 -7.19 13.62
N ASP A 352 -22.60 -6.22 13.35
CA ASP A 352 -22.12 -5.19 14.27
C ASP A 352 -23.01 -3.96 14.36
N GLU A 353 -22.80 -3.19 15.44
CA GLU A 353 -23.37 -1.85 15.56
C GLU A 353 -22.63 -0.80 14.73
N GLU A 354 -23.35 0.23 14.23
CA GLU A 354 -22.81 1.38 13.47
C GLU A 354 -21.52 1.97 14.08
N LYS A 355 -21.47 2.07 15.43
CA LYS A 355 -20.33 2.69 16.14
C LYS A 355 -19.03 1.95 15.91
N ASP A 356 -19.08 0.62 15.85
CA ASP A 356 -17.90 -0.22 15.70
C ASP A 356 -17.40 -0.22 14.25
N LEU A 357 -18.33 -0.20 13.30
CA LEU A 357 -18.05 -0.05 11.87
C LEU A 357 -17.36 1.28 11.56
N VAL A 358 -17.87 2.39 12.09
CA VAL A 358 -17.27 3.73 11.95
C VAL A 358 -15.91 3.80 12.65
N GLY A 359 -15.76 3.12 13.80
CA GLY A 359 -14.53 3.01 14.55
C GLY A 359 -13.41 2.30 13.79
N ARG A 360 -13.69 1.11 13.26
CA ARG A 360 -12.73 0.31 12.46
C ARG A 360 -12.24 1.07 11.22
N ARG A 361 -13.08 1.82 10.55
CA ARG A 361 -12.75 2.62 9.36
C ARG A 361 -11.96 3.91 9.66
N ARG A 362 -11.84 4.33 10.92
CA ARG A 362 -11.10 5.54 11.34
C ARG A 362 -9.60 5.46 10.94
N TRP A 363 -9.01 4.29 10.94
CA TRP A 363 -7.63 4.05 10.49
C TRP A 363 -7.38 4.40 9.02
N ALA A 364 -8.41 4.40 8.18
CA ALA A 364 -8.26 4.79 6.78
C ALA A 364 -7.86 6.26 6.59
N LEU A 365 -8.13 7.14 7.57
CA LEU A 365 -7.81 8.56 7.50
C LEU A 365 -6.31 8.83 7.50
N TRP A 366 -5.49 7.92 8.04
CA TRP A 366 -4.02 8.04 8.00
C TRP A 366 -3.44 7.99 6.57
N ARG A 367 -4.20 7.54 5.61
CA ARG A 367 -3.78 7.51 4.19
C ARG A 367 -3.55 8.91 3.62
N PHE A 368 -4.27 9.93 4.10
CA PHE A 368 -4.11 11.30 3.64
C PHE A 368 -2.76 11.91 4.03
N PRO A 369 -2.36 11.96 5.32
CA PRO A 369 -1.09 12.52 5.70
C PRO A 369 0.09 11.73 5.12
N VAL A 370 -0.01 10.40 5.02
CA VAL A 370 1.03 9.57 4.40
C VAL A 370 1.12 9.85 2.90
N GLY A 371 -0.01 9.89 2.19
CA GLY A 371 -0.04 10.25 0.76
C GLY A 371 0.50 11.65 0.50
N GLY A 372 0.13 12.62 1.35
CA GLY A 372 0.66 13.99 1.30
C GLY A 372 2.17 14.06 1.50
N LEU A 373 2.72 13.29 2.45
CA LEU A 373 4.16 13.20 2.68
C LEU A 373 4.90 12.69 1.43
N PHE A 374 4.37 11.65 0.77
CA PHE A 374 4.96 11.11 -0.46
C PHE A 374 4.89 12.10 -1.63
N LEU A 375 3.82 12.90 -1.75
CA LEU A 375 3.75 13.98 -2.75
C LEU A 375 4.83 15.03 -2.51
N VAL A 376 5.00 15.48 -1.28
CA VAL A 376 6.04 16.46 -0.93
C VAL A 376 7.43 15.91 -1.21
N ALA A 377 7.69 14.66 -0.84
CA ALA A 377 8.97 13.99 -1.11
C ALA A 377 9.24 13.89 -2.61
N SER A 378 8.25 13.48 -3.41
CA SER A 378 8.37 13.37 -4.88
C SER A 378 8.64 14.72 -5.52
N PHE A 379 7.97 15.78 -5.08
CA PHE A 379 8.17 17.14 -5.56
C PHE A 379 9.54 17.68 -5.18
N ALA A 380 10.02 17.41 -3.97
CA ALA A 380 11.36 17.77 -3.52
C ALA A 380 12.44 17.11 -4.41
N VAL A 381 12.31 15.80 -4.69
CA VAL A 381 13.22 15.10 -5.60
C VAL A 381 13.21 15.74 -7.00
N PHE A 382 12.03 16.06 -7.52
CA PHE A 382 11.90 16.73 -8.82
C PHE A 382 12.62 18.09 -8.83
N LEU A 383 12.40 18.93 -7.81
CA LEU A 383 13.06 20.25 -7.71
C LEU A 383 14.58 20.13 -7.60
N ILE A 384 15.07 19.20 -6.82
CA ILE A 384 16.51 18.96 -6.64
C ILE A 384 17.17 18.48 -7.94
N THR A 385 16.47 17.63 -8.68
CA THR A 385 17.04 17.03 -9.91
C THR A 385 16.97 17.96 -11.11
N PHE A 386 15.86 18.67 -11.29
CA PHE A 386 15.57 19.46 -12.49
C PHE A 386 15.50 20.98 -12.25
N GLY A 387 15.35 21.42 -11.01
CA GLY A 387 15.24 22.84 -10.64
C GLY A 387 16.37 23.71 -11.20
N PRO A 388 17.65 23.30 -11.11
CA PRO A 388 18.74 24.07 -11.69
C PRO A 388 18.64 24.29 -13.20
N GLY A 389 18.11 23.29 -13.94
CA GLY A 389 17.92 23.37 -15.39
C GLY A 389 16.78 24.32 -15.82
N VAL A 390 15.85 24.63 -14.92
CA VAL A 390 14.72 25.56 -15.14
C VAL A 390 14.88 26.90 -14.39
N GLY A 391 16.08 27.20 -13.90
CA GLY A 391 16.40 28.47 -13.24
C GLY A 391 15.91 28.58 -11.78
N VAL A 392 15.48 27.48 -11.18
CA VAL A 392 15.17 27.42 -9.74
C VAL A 392 16.48 27.21 -8.99
N THR A 393 16.98 28.22 -8.32
CA THR A 393 18.13 28.11 -7.42
C THR A 393 17.69 27.55 -6.08
N LEU A 394 18.41 26.54 -5.58
CA LEU A 394 18.20 26.04 -4.22
C LEU A 394 18.68 27.10 -3.23
N PRO A 395 17.95 27.36 -2.12
CA PRO A 395 18.42 28.30 -1.11
C PRO A 395 19.72 27.79 -0.50
N ALA A 396 20.73 28.64 -0.48
CA ALA A 396 21.97 28.37 0.22
C ALA A 396 21.67 28.32 1.73
N GLY A 397 21.81 27.13 2.34
CA GLY A 397 21.70 26.98 3.79
C GLY A 397 20.63 26.04 4.33
N PHE A 398 20.44 24.86 3.74
CA PHE A 398 19.80 23.74 4.40
C PHE A 398 20.80 22.63 4.74
#